data_36bf2836beaaea6bb035ddff13a7c24b
#
_entry.id   36bf2836beaaea6bb035ddff13a7c24b
#
_cell.length_a   1.000
_cell.length_b   1.000
_cell.length_c   1.000
_cell.angle_alpha   90.00
_cell.angle_beta   90.00
_cell.angle_gamma   90.00
#
_symmetry.space_group_name_H-M   'P 1'
#
loop_
_entity.id
_entity.type
_entity.pdbx_description
1 polymer ?
#
loop_
_entity_poly.entity_id
_entity_poly.type
_entity_poly.pdbx_seq_one_letter_code
_entity_poly.pdbx_strand_id
1 'polypeptide(L)'
;GDAGMPIPKALVPSKGEATRLVVVLPGRGDDLAAMQRTGMAEAIQAAWPDADVILTGLSYDYYMQGRAPQRLHDEVIAPARQHGYREVWLAGASMGGMGTLMYDQAYPGEMDGLILLAPYLGGNSLLREIAESGGISQWQPGPVPERLDAGNFQRELWRHLQGWSRDPGKASNVWLAYGD
;
A
#
# COMPACT_ATOMS: atom_id res chain seq x y z
N GLY A 1 -10.38 -14.69 2.14
CA GLY A 1 -10.50 -15.02 3.54
C GLY A 1 -11.81 -14.54 4.13
N ASP A 2 -12.08 -15.01 5.31
CA ASP A 2 -13.26 -14.63 6.06
C ASP A 2 -12.97 -13.35 6.85
N ALA A 3 -13.65 -12.26 6.51
CA ALA A 3 -13.46 -10.98 7.17
C ALA A 3 -13.94 -10.97 8.63
N GLY A 4 -14.66 -12.00 9.09
CA GLY A 4 -15.02 -12.18 10.50
C GLY A 4 -13.87 -12.74 11.34
N MET A 5 -12.82 -13.26 10.69
CA MET A 5 -11.66 -13.82 11.36
C MET A 5 -10.54 -12.78 11.46
N PRO A 6 -9.57 -12.97 12.37
CA PRO A 6 -8.39 -12.09 12.40
C PRO A 6 -7.67 -12.07 11.05
N ILE A 7 -7.06 -10.95 10.72
CA ILE A 7 -6.30 -10.81 9.49
C ILE A 7 -5.16 -11.83 9.49
N PRO A 8 -5.11 -12.74 8.52
CA PRO A 8 -3.97 -13.67 8.41
C PRO A 8 -2.69 -12.87 8.16
N LYS A 9 -1.62 -13.23 8.84
CA LYS A 9 -0.34 -12.53 8.67
C LYS A 9 0.83 -13.46 8.95
N ALA A 10 1.97 -13.16 8.35
CA ALA A 10 3.20 -13.90 8.56
C ALA A 10 4.38 -12.93 8.64
N LEU A 11 5.16 -13.04 9.69
CA LEU A 11 6.38 -12.26 9.85
C LEU A 11 7.53 -12.97 9.14
N VAL A 12 8.24 -12.24 8.29
CA VAL A 12 9.50 -12.66 7.68
C VAL A 12 10.58 -11.78 8.30
N PRO A 13 11.33 -12.30 9.27
CA PRO A 13 12.32 -11.46 9.97
C PRO A 13 13.51 -11.14 9.09
N SER A 14 14.12 -9.98 9.34
CA SER A 14 15.41 -9.63 8.74
C SER A 14 16.49 -10.56 9.27
N LYS A 15 17.61 -10.61 8.56
CA LYS A 15 18.75 -11.46 8.99
C LYS A 15 19.51 -10.84 10.16
N GLY A 16 19.37 -9.54 10.38
CA GLY A 16 20.04 -8.84 11.45
C GLY A 16 19.04 -8.17 12.38
N GLU A 17 19.50 -7.13 13.09
CA GLU A 17 18.62 -6.35 13.94
C GLU A 17 17.73 -5.46 13.09
N ALA A 18 16.41 -5.63 13.26
CA ALA A 18 15.44 -4.88 12.47
C ALA A 18 15.23 -3.48 13.06
N THR A 19 15.35 -2.45 12.22
CA THR A 19 15.06 -1.08 12.60
C THR A 19 13.76 -0.61 11.98
N ARG A 20 13.32 -1.25 10.88
CA ARG A 20 12.10 -0.89 10.18
C ARG A 20 11.22 -2.10 9.93
N LEU A 21 9.94 -1.82 9.80
CA LEU A 21 8.95 -2.82 9.44
C LEU A 21 8.28 -2.40 8.14
N VAL A 22 8.07 -3.36 7.25
CA VAL A 22 7.24 -3.17 6.06
C VAL A 22 6.06 -4.10 6.15
N VAL A 23 4.85 -3.55 6.18
CA VAL A 23 3.61 -4.32 6.18
C VAL A 23 3.09 -4.35 4.74
N VAL A 24 2.86 -5.54 4.20
CA VAL A 24 2.50 -5.72 2.79
C VAL A 24 1.04 -6.14 2.66
N LEU A 25 0.30 -5.38 1.85
CA LEU A 25 -1.10 -5.66 1.55
C LEU A 25 -1.20 -6.42 0.22
N PRO A 26 -2.01 -7.48 0.15
CA PRO A 26 -2.11 -8.28 -1.06
C PRO A 26 -2.90 -7.60 -2.17
N GLY A 27 -2.64 -8.01 -3.40
CA GLY A 27 -3.47 -7.67 -4.53
C GLY A 27 -4.79 -8.44 -4.50
N ARG A 28 -5.68 -8.10 -5.43
CA ARG A 28 -6.98 -8.74 -5.52
C ARG A 28 -6.82 -10.23 -5.85
N GLY A 29 -7.49 -11.06 -5.08
CA GLY A 29 -7.45 -12.50 -5.25
C GLY A 29 -6.28 -13.20 -4.59
N ASP A 30 -5.35 -12.45 -3.99
CA ASP A 30 -4.23 -13.03 -3.27
C ASP A 30 -4.59 -13.23 -1.80
N ASP A 31 -4.32 -14.44 -1.31
CA ASP A 31 -4.38 -14.74 0.12
C ASP A 31 -2.96 -14.72 0.69
N LEU A 32 -2.83 -15.01 1.98
CA LEU A 32 -1.51 -15.01 2.62
C LEU A 32 -0.56 -16.02 1.97
N ALA A 33 -1.05 -17.22 1.63
CA ALA A 33 -0.21 -18.22 1.01
C ALA A 33 0.29 -17.77 -0.37
N ALA A 34 -0.58 -17.11 -1.15
CA ALA A 34 -0.18 -16.54 -2.44
C ALA A 34 0.89 -15.46 -2.24
N MET A 35 0.72 -14.60 -1.23
CA MET A 35 1.70 -13.56 -0.93
C MET A 35 3.06 -14.14 -0.56
N GLN A 36 3.07 -15.24 0.19
CA GLN A 36 4.32 -15.90 0.55
C GLN A 36 5.06 -16.47 -0.66
N ARG A 37 4.33 -16.85 -1.71
CA ARG A 37 4.93 -17.37 -2.93
C ARG A 37 5.44 -16.31 -3.89
N THR A 38 5.10 -15.02 -3.68
CA THR A 38 5.51 -13.95 -4.60
C THR A 38 7.00 -13.61 -4.54
N GLY A 39 7.66 -13.96 -3.45
CA GLY A 39 9.04 -13.52 -3.22
C GLY A 39 9.15 -12.05 -2.82
N MET A 40 8.03 -11.41 -2.52
CA MET A 40 8.01 -9.98 -2.23
C MET A 40 8.77 -9.63 -0.96
N ALA A 41 8.65 -10.46 0.08
CA ALA A 41 9.37 -10.23 1.33
C ALA A 41 10.90 -10.26 1.08
N GLU A 42 11.36 -11.23 0.32
CA GLU A 42 12.77 -11.36 -0.01
C GLU A 42 13.27 -10.20 -0.85
N ALA A 43 12.44 -9.73 -1.79
CA ALA A 43 12.79 -8.57 -2.62
C ALA A 43 12.91 -7.29 -1.78
N ILE A 44 12.00 -7.09 -0.83
CA ILE A 44 12.06 -5.94 0.08
C ILE A 44 13.33 -6.03 0.94
N GLN A 45 13.65 -7.20 1.46
CA GLN A 45 14.80 -7.39 2.34
C GLN A 45 16.13 -7.32 1.57
N ALA A 46 16.11 -7.60 0.26
CA ALA A 46 17.29 -7.38 -0.57
C ALA A 46 17.61 -5.89 -0.70
N ALA A 47 16.55 -5.06 -0.82
CA ALA A 47 16.72 -3.61 -0.89
C ALA A 47 16.96 -2.99 0.49
N TRP A 48 16.29 -3.52 1.52
CA TRP A 48 16.37 -3.04 2.90
C TRP A 48 16.71 -4.20 3.84
N PRO A 49 17.99 -4.54 4.01
CA PRO A 49 18.39 -5.69 4.84
C PRO A 49 17.99 -5.58 6.32
N ASP A 50 17.71 -4.39 6.80
CA ASP A 50 17.30 -4.13 8.18
C ASP A 50 15.77 -4.14 8.35
N ALA A 51 15.03 -4.59 7.33
CA ALA A 51 13.57 -4.59 7.40
C ALA A 51 13.02 -5.97 7.78
N ASP A 52 12.20 -6.00 8.83
CA ASP A 52 11.25 -7.08 9.01
C ASP A 52 10.09 -6.85 8.06
N VAL A 53 9.49 -7.92 7.57
CA VAL A 53 8.35 -7.83 6.67
C VAL A 53 7.19 -8.62 7.25
N ILE A 54 6.02 -8.00 7.34
CA ILE A 54 4.78 -8.71 7.65
C ILE A 54 3.97 -8.80 6.37
N LEU A 55 3.78 -10.01 5.87
CA LEU A 55 2.85 -10.29 4.78
C LEU A 55 1.47 -10.44 5.38
N THR A 56 0.45 -9.86 4.75
CA THR A 56 -0.92 -9.97 5.24
C THR A 56 -1.82 -10.63 4.21
N GLY A 57 -2.89 -11.22 4.71
CA GLY A 57 -4.00 -11.70 3.89
C GLY A 57 -5.22 -10.80 3.99
N LEU A 58 -5.02 -9.47 4.03
CA LEU A 58 -6.11 -8.50 4.04
C LEU A 58 -6.84 -8.54 2.70
N SER A 59 -7.78 -9.49 2.59
CA SER A 59 -8.47 -9.80 1.35
C SER A 59 -9.56 -8.78 1.02
N TYR A 60 -10.14 -8.93 -0.17
CA TYR A 60 -11.22 -8.07 -0.66
C TYR A 60 -12.41 -8.01 0.30
N ASP A 61 -12.69 -9.09 1.03
CA ASP A 61 -13.82 -9.15 1.96
C ASP A 61 -13.73 -8.09 3.07
N TYR A 62 -12.52 -7.80 3.54
CA TYR A 62 -12.32 -6.75 4.55
C TYR A 62 -12.69 -5.38 4.01
N TYR A 63 -12.36 -5.11 2.75
CA TYR A 63 -12.73 -3.84 2.10
C TYR A 63 -14.25 -3.74 1.93
N MET A 64 -14.91 -4.85 1.59
CA MET A 64 -16.36 -4.86 1.41
C MET A 64 -17.11 -4.57 2.69
N GLN A 65 -16.53 -4.90 3.85
CA GLN A 65 -17.12 -4.56 5.13
C GLN A 65 -16.91 -3.09 5.51
N GLY A 66 -16.08 -2.37 4.76
CA GLY A 66 -15.81 -0.96 5.00
C GLY A 66 -14.94 -0.67 6.22
N ARG A 67 -14.27 -1.68 6.78
CA ARG A 67 -13.47 -1.53 7.99
C ARG A 67 -12.01 -1.93 7.80
N ALA A 68 -11.55 -2.08 6.56
CA ALA A 68 -10.20 -2.55 6.31
C ALA A 68 -9.13 -1.66 6.97
N PRO A 69 -9.15 -0.32 6.85
CA PRO A 69 -8.13 0.49 7.52
C PRO A 69 -8.14 0.34 9.04
N GLN A 70 -9.32 0.35 9.65
CA GLN A 70 -9.43 0.23 11.10
C GLN A 70 -8.93 -1.14 11.59
N ARG A 71 -9.28 -2.21 10.89
CA ARG A 71 -8.83 -3.53 11.26
C ARG A 71 -7.34 -3.70 11.07
N LEU A 72 -6.79 -3.15 10.00
CA LEU A 72 -5.35 -3.15 9.78
C LEU A 72 -4.64 -2.40 10.90
N HIS A 73 -5.18 -1.26 11.31
CA HIS A 73 -4.63 -0.50 12.42
C HIS A 73 -4.63 -1.33 13.71
N ASP A 74 -5.79 -1.87 14.07
CA ASP A 74 -5.97 -2.52 15.37
C ASP A 74 -5.22 -3.85 15.46
N GLU A 75 -5.17 -4.62 14.36
CA GLU A 75 -4.65 -5.99 14.38
C GLU A 75 -3.18 -6.10 13.94
N VAL A 76 -2.67 -5.13 13.20
CA VAL A 76 -1.32 -5.22 12.62
C VAL A 76 -0.45 -4.03 12.98
N ILE A 77 -0.88 -2.81 12.65
CA ILE A 77 0.00 -1.63 12.74
C ILE A 77 0.23 -1.21 14.20
N ALA A 78 -0.83 -1.07 14.99
CA ALA A 78 -0.68 -0.65 16.38
C ALA A 78 0.14 -1.64 17.21
N PRO A 79 -0.10 -2.98 17.11
CA PRO A 79 0.76 -3.94 17.80
C PRO A 79 2.22 -3.86 17.35
N ALA A 80 2.47 -3.64 16.06
CA ALA A 80 3.83 -3.53 15.54
C ALA A 80 4.55 -2.30 16.09
N ARG A 81 3.84 -1.17 16.20
CA ARG A 81 4.44 0.03 16.77
C ARG A 81 4.83 -0.15 18.23
N GLN A 82 4.05 -0.91 18.99
CA GLN A 82 4.39 -1.23 20.36
C GLN A 82 5.65 -2.09 20.46
N HIS A 83 6.00 -2.80 19.39
CA HIS A 83 7.21 -3.62 19.36
C HIS A 83 8.50 -2.79 19.26
N GLY A 84 8.40 -1.51 18.86
CA GLY A 84 9.52 -0.59 18.95
C GLY A 84 10.32 -0.36 17.67
N TYR A 85 9.74 -0.61 16.50
CA TYR A 85 10.39 -0.27 15.23
C TYR A 85 10.56 1.25 15.11
N ARG A 86 11.69 1.68 14.55
CA ARG A 86 11.96 3.10 14.30
C ARG A 86 11.09 3.63 13.17
N GLU A 87 10.83 2.81 12.16
CA GLU A 87 10.02 3.17 11.01
C GLU A 87 9.04 2.04 10.69
N VAL A 88 7.83 2.40 10.30
CA VAL A 88 6.82 1.46 9.80
C VAL A 88 6.33 1.94 8.46
N TRP A 89 6.48 1.10 7.45
CA TRP A 89 6.09 1.36 6.07
C TRP A 89 4.97 0.44 5.66
N LEU A 90 4.11 0.94 4.79
CA LEU A 90 3.01 0.15 4.25
C LEU A 90 3.21 -0.02 2.74
N ALA A 91 3.16 -1.25 2.27
CA ALA A 91 3.39 -1.58 0.87
C ALA A 91 2.17 -2.29 0.29
N GLY A 92 1.89 -2.05 -0.97
CA GLY A 92 0.79 -2.73 -1.63
C GLY A 92 0.91 -2.70 -3.13
N ALA A 93 0.42 -3.77 -3.79
CA ALA A 93 0.37 -3.89 -5.23
C ALA A 93 -1.08 -3.95 -5.68
N SER A 94 -1.43 -3.28 -6.77
CA SER A 94 -2.78 -3.30 -7.33
C SER A 94 -3.81 -2.83 -6.29
N MET A 95 -4.76 -3.69 -5.91
CA MET A 95 -5.74 -3.37 -4.87
C MET A 95 -5.08 -3.08 -3.51
N GLY A 96 -3.93 -3.70 -3.23
CA GLY A 96 -3.15 -3.38 -2.04
C GLY A 96 -2.65 -1.94 -2.03
N GLY A 97 -2.34 -1.38 -3.20
CA GLY A 97 -2.01 0.04 -3.34
C GLY A 97 -3.18 0.92 -2.92
N MET A 98 -4.40 0.57 -3.33
CA MET A 98 -5.61 1.25 -2.87
C MET A 98 -5.73 1.16 -1.35
N GLY A 99 -5.45 -0.02 -0.79
CA GLY A 99 -5.48 -0.21 0.66
C GLY A 99 -4.51 0.69 1.41
N THR A 100 -3.29 0.89 0.88
CA THR A 100 -2.32 1.80 1.51
C THR A 100 -2.84 3.23 1.54
N LEU A 101 -3.51 3.67 0.47
CA LEU A 101 -4.06 5.02 0.42
C LEU A 101 -5.27 5.18 1.32
N MET A 102 -6.13 4.17 1.38
CA MET A 102 -7.27 4.19 2.29
C MET A 102 -6.78 4.30 3.74
N TYR A 103 -5.70 3.56 4.06
CA TYR A 103 -5.11 3.64 5.39
C TYR A 103 -4.56 5.04 5.68
N ASP A 104 -3.82 5.61 4.73
CA ASP A 104 -3.26 6.95 4.91
C ASP A 104 -4.35 8.02 5.07
N GLN A 105 -5.48 7.87 4.38
CA GLN A 105 -6.61 8.77 4.53
C GLN A 105 -7.28 8.63 5.90
N ALA A 106 -7.38 7.40 6.40
CA ALA A 106 -8.02 7.15 7.69
C ALA A 106 -7.12 7.53 8.88
N TYR A 107 -5.81 7.37 8.72
CA TYR A 107 -4.82 7.64 9.76
C TYR A 107 -3.70 8.51 9.18
N PRO A 108 -3.98 9.80 8.89
CA PRO A 108 -3.02 10.66 8.20
C PRO A 108 -1.72 10.81 8.97
N GLY A 109 -0.60 10.63 8.27
CA GLY A 109 0.72 10.84 8.84
C GLY A 109 1.19 9.77 9.82
N GLU A 110 0.44 8.68 9.99
CA GLU A 110 0.81 7.63 10.91
C GLU A 110 1.96 6.77 10.38
N MET A 111 1.98 6.53 9.06
CA MET A 111 3.03 5.73 8.45
C MET A 111 4.24 6.61 8.09
N ASP A 112 5.44 6.02 8.21
CA ASP A 112 6.67 6.72 7.81
C ASP A 112 6.80 6.81 6.30
N GLY A 113 6.15 5.92 5.57
CA GLY A 113 6.09 5.99 4.12
C GLY A 113 5.24 4.90 3.52
N LEU A 114 5.02 5.02 2.22
CA LEU A 114 4.24 4.06 1.43
C LEU A 114 5.08 3.56 0.27
N ILE A 115 4.98 2.28 -0.01
CA ILE A 115 5.59 1.64 -1.17
C ILE A 115 4.48 1.13 -2.06
N LEU A 116 4.38 1.68 -3.25
CA LEU A 116 3.38 1.26 -4.22
C LEU A 116 4.03 0.33 -5.22
N LEU A 117 3.71 -0.95 -5.12
CA LEU A 117 4.26 -1.99 -5.97
C LEU A 117 3.27 -2.21 -7.10
N ALA A 118 3.57 -1.64 -8.26
CA ALA A 118 2.62 -1.72 -9.35
C ALA A 118 3.30 -2.03 -10.67
N PRO A 119 3.06 -3.20 -11.25
CA PRO A 119 3.25 -3.34 -12.68
C PRO A 119 2.24 -2.48 -13.45
N TYR A 120 1.12 -2.08 -12.82
CA TYR A 120 0.06 -1.32 -13.48
C TYR A 120 -0.49 -0.22 -12.59
N LEU A 121 0.13 0.96 -12.60
CA LEU A 121 -0.46 2.16 -12.01
C LEU A 121 -1.41 2.80 -13.02
N GLY A 122 -2.34 2.02 -13.49
CA GLY A 122 -3.28 2.45 -14.52
C GLY A 122 -2.97 1.84 -15.87
N GLY A 123 -3.99 1.67 -16.68
CA GLY A 123 -3.82 1.29 -18.07
C GLY A 123 -3.08 2.37 -18.83
N ASN A 124 -2.59 2.03 -20.02
CA ASN A 124 -1.85 2.96 -20.86
C ASN A 124 -2.61 4.26 -21.13
N SER A 125 -3.96 4.18 -21.18
CA SER A 125 -4.79 5.36 -21.42
C SER A 125 -4.71 6.38 -20.29
N LEU A 126 -4.69 5.92 -19.02
CA LEU A 126 -4.60 6.83 -17.87
C LEU A 126 -3.21 7.46 -17.80
N LEU A 127 -2.15 6.67 -17.97
CA LEU A 127 -0.79 7.19 -17.98
C LEU A 127 -0.59 8.20 -19.10
N ARG A 128 -1.17 7.94 -20.27
CA ARG A 128 -1.12 8.86 -21.41
C ARG A 128 -1.87 10.16 -21.10
N GLU A 129 -3.05 10.07 -20.49
CA GLU A 129 -3.82 11.24 -20.07
C GLU A 129 -3.00 12.13 -19.15
N ILE A 130 -2.32 11.55 -18.17
CA ILE A 130 -1.48 12.31 -17.23
C ILE A 130 -0.29 12.95 -17.98
N ALA A 131 0.37 12.20 -18.84
CA ALA A 131 1.52 12.69 -19.59
C ALA A 131 1.12 13.83 -20.55
N GLU A 132 0.00 13.69 -21.25
CA GLU A 132 -0.49 14.69 -22.20
C GLU A 132 -0.93 16.00 -21.52
N SER A 133 -1.28 15.96 -20.24
CA SER A 133 -1.65 17.15 -19.48
C SER A 133 -0.44 17.97 -18.99
N GLY A 134 0.77 17.46 -19.21
CA GLY A 134 1.99 18.12 -18.74
C GLY A 134 2.59 17.51 -17.46
N GLY A 135 2.10 16.34 -17.07
CA GLY A 135 2.55 15.63 -15.86
C GLY A 135 1.52 15.68 -14.76
N ILE A 136 1.85 15.00 -13.66
CA ILE A 136 0.90 14.80 -12.57
C ILE A 136 0.46 16.11 -11.91
N SER A 137 1.35 17.09 -11.81
CA SER A 137 1.01 18.38 -11.17
C SER A 137 0.01 19.20 -11.99
N GLN A 138 -0.02 19.01 -13.32
CA GLN A 138 -0.91 19.74 -14.24
C GLN A 138 -2.18 18.95 -14.55
N TRP A 139 -2.21 17.68 -14.20
CA TRP A 139 -3.31 16.81 -14.54
C TRP A 139 -4.60 17.19 -13.80
N GLN A 140 -5.72 17.14 -14.50
CA GLN A 140 -7.04 17.38 -13.95
C GLN A 140 -7.79 16.04 -13.88
N PRO A 141 -7.85 15.42 -12.72
CA PRO A 141 -8.44 14.08 -12.60
C PRO A 141 -9.96 14.01 -12.72
N GLY A 142 -10.64 15.15 -12.73
CA GLY A 142 -12.09 15.17 -12.82
C GLY A 142 -12.80 15.04 -11.48
N PRO A 143 -14.12 14.77 -11.50
CA PRO A 143 -14.90 14.69 -10.26
C PRO A 143 -14.46 13.53 -9.37
N VAL A 144 -14.54 13.75 -8.05
CA VAL A 144 -14.27 12.68 -7.07
C VAL A 144 -15.46 11.73 -7.04
N PRO A 145 -15.24 10.40 -7.19
CA PRO A 145 -16.34 9.44 -7.12
C PRO A 145 -16.90 9.33 -5.70
N GLU A 146 -18.13 8.89 -5.60
CA GLU A 146 -18.75 8.69 -4.29
C GLU A 146 -18.10 7.57 -3.51
N ARG A 147 -17.57 6.54 -4.22
CA ARG A 147 -16.87 5.43 -3.59
C ARG A 147 -15.87 4.82 -4.57
N LEU A 148 -14.85 4.16 -4.02
CA LEU A 148 -13.84 3.48 -4.81
C LEU A 148 -14.36 2.14 -5.31
N ASP A 149 -14.04 1.82 -6.57
CA ASP A 149 -14.34 0.54 -7.18
C ASP A 149 -13.22 0.13 -8.14
N ALA A 150 -13.36 -1.03 -8.77
CA ALA A 150 -12.35 -1.56 -9.68
C ALA A 150 -12.12 -0.66 -10.91
N GLY A 151 -13.13 0.14 -11.29
CA GLY A 151 -13.04 1.00 -12.47
C GLY A 151 -12.38 2.35 -12.20
N ASN A 152 -12.39 2.81 -10.96
CA ASN A 152 -11.88 4.16 -10.65
C ASN A 152 -10.70 4.19 -9.69
N PHE A 153 -10.32 3.05 -9.06
CA PHE A 153 -9.30 3.10 -8.01
C PHE A 153 -7.95 3.59 -8.53
N GLN A 154 -7.57 3.29 -9.78
CA GLN A 154 -6.30 3.73 -10.33
C GLN A 154 -6.27 5.24 -10.51
N ARG A 155 -7.35 5.84 -10.97
CA ARG A 155 -7.46 7.30 -11.11
C ARG A 155 -7.38 7.97 -9.74
N GLU A 156 -8.05 7.40 -8.74
CA GLU A 156 -8.02 7.95 -7.39
C GLU A 156 -6.67 7.76 -6.71
N LEU A 157 -5.95 6.68 -7.03
CA LEU A 157 -4.57 6.50 -6.62
C LEU A 157 -3.70 7.64 -7.13
N TRP A 158 -3.77 7.95 -8.42
CA TRP A 158 -3.01 9.05 -9.00
C TRP A 158 -3.46 10.42 -8.49
N ARG A 159 -4.76 10.60 -8.21
CA ARG A 159 -5.25 11.83 -7.58
C ARG A 159 -4.59 12.03 -6.21
N HIS A 160 -4.50 10.98 -5.42
CA HIS A 160 -3.86 11.04 -4.12
C HIS A 160 -2.36 11.37 -4.25
N LEU A 161 -1.68 10.73 -5.19
CA LEU A 161 -0.29 11.03 -5.49
C LEU A 161 -0.09 12.46 -5.98
N GLN A 162 -1.05 13.01 -6.71
CA GLN A 162 -1.02 14.41 -7.12
C GLN A 162 -1.01 15.33 -5.90
N GLY A 163 -1.84 15.05 -4.91
CA GLY A 163 -1.83 15.80 -3.65
C GLY A 163 -0.48 15.74 -2.95
N TRP A 164 0.15 14.57 -2.96
CA TRP A 164 1.47 14.40 -2.36
C TRP A 164 2.56 15.14 -3.13
N SER A 165 2.43 15.23 -4.48
CA SER A 165 3.42 15.95 -5.28
C SER A 165 3.44 17.46 -4.98
N ARG A 166 2.37 17.97 -4.39
CA ARG A 166 2.26 19.37 -3.97
C ARG A 166 2.80 19.61 -2.56
N ASP A 167 3.18 18.53 -1.87
CA ASP A 167 3.80 18.59 -0.55
C ASP A 167 5.12 17.81 -0.62
N PRO A 168 6.27 18.51 -0.83
CA PRO A 168 7.55 17.83 -1.00
C PRO A 168 7.96 16.95 0.17
N GLY A 169 7.54 17.29 1.39
CA GLY A 169 7.83 16.46 2.56
C GLY A 169 7.15 15.11 2.51
N LYS A 170 5.91 15.06 2.03
CA LYS A 170 5.17 13.80 1.86
C LYS A 170 5.67 13.03 0.64
N ALA A 171 5.92 13.71 -0.48
CA ALA A 171 6.33 13.06 -1.71
C ALA A 171 7.62 12.25 -1.54
N SER A 172 8.53 12.68 -0.67
CA SER A 172 9.78 11.96 -0.43
C SER A 172 9.59 10.62 0.26
N ASN A 173 8.42 10.39 0.87
CA ASN A 173 8.11 9.15 1.59
C ASN A 173 7.19 8.22 0.79
N VAL A 174 6.96 8.51 -0.49
CA VAL A 174 6.21 7.63 -1.39
C VAL A 174 7.18 7.06 -2.41
N TRP A 175 7.28 5.75 -2.43
CA TRP A 175 8.16 5.03 -3.35
C TRP A 175 7.31 4.25 -4.33
N LEU A 176 7.58 4.46 -5.62
CA LEU A 176 6.94 3.72 -6.70
C LEU A 176 7.91 2.67 -7.19
N ALA A 177 7.51 1.41 -7.10
CA ALA A 177 8.31 0.31 -7.61
C ALA A 177 7.54 -0.37 -8.74
N TYR A 178 8.21 -0.53 -9.89
CA TYR A 178 7.64 -1.19 -11.04
C TYR A 178 8.26 -2.58 -11.15
N GLY A 179 7.40 -3.60 -11.23
CA GLY A 179 7.85 -4.95 -11.51
C GLY A 179 8.00 -5.17 -13.02
N ASP A 180 8.82 -6.12 -13.38
CA ASP A 180 8.97 -6.55 -14.77
C ASP A 180 7.82 -7.46 -15.20
#